data_6776dc64ca5f828b3f55e3007dfa3981
#
_entry.id   6776dc64ca5f828b3f55e3007dfa3981
#
_cell.length_a   1.000
_cell.length_b   1.000
_cell.length_c   1.000
_cell.angle_alpha   90.00
_cell.angle_beta   90.00
_cell.angle_gamma   90.00
#
_symmetry.space_group_name_H-M   'P 1'
#
loop_
_entity.id
_entity.type
_entity.pdbx_description
1 polymer ?
#
loop_
_entity_poly.entity_id
_entity_poly.type
_entity_poly.pdbx_seq_one_letter_code
_entity_poly.pdbx_strand_id
1 'polypeptide(L)'
;MVSNVPFGDMKIRYELMKAEIDGAVQRVLSSGYFILGPELEAFEKSFAEFLGTKYVVGCASGTEAIYLALAAMGVGPGDEVLVVAHTAVPTISAISMTGAEPVFVDMDPKTYVMDVSKVAEKISSKTKTIVPVHLYGQMVDLEPLLE
;
A
#
# COMPACT_ATOMS: atom_id res chain seq x y z
N MET A 1 32.32 11.54 23.01
CA MET A 1 31.20 12.20 22.33
C MET A 1 30.21 11.13 21.94
N VAL A 2 28.99 11.20 22.45
CA VAL A 2 27.94 10.28 22.04
C VAL A 2 27.51 10.69 20.63
N SER A 3 27.74 9.85 19.63
CA SER A 3 27.23 10.08 18.27
C SER A 3 25.73 9.95 18.31
N ASN A 4 25.01 11.01 17.97
CA ASN A 4 23.57 10.96 17.82
C ASN A 4 23.23 10.20 16.52
N VAL A 5 22.68 8.99 16.65
CA VAL A 5 22.22 8.18 15.54
C VAL A 5 20.74 8.48 15.35
N PRO A 6 20.31 9.13 14.26
CA PRO A 6 18.90 9.41 14.02
C PRO A 6 18.14 8.12 13.71
N PHE A 7 16.88 8.06 14.13
CA PHE A 7 15.99 6.92 13.85
C PHE A 7 15.74 6.73 12.35
N GLY A 8 15.68 7.84 11.61
CA GLY A 8 15.61 7.84 10.14
C GLY A 8 16.35 9.04 9.60
N ASP A 9 17.16 8.86 8.58
CA ASP A 9 17.93 9.93 7.97
C ASP A 9 17.68 10.00 6.46
N MET A 10 16.66 10.75 6.09
CA MET A 10 16.32 11.01 4.69
C MET A 10 17.38 11.86 3.99
N LYS A 11 18.17 12.64 4.75
CA LYS A 11 19.25 13.47 4.19
C LYS A 11 20.37 12.59 3.63
N ILE A 12 20.79 11.56 4.37
CA ILE A 12 21.81 10.61 3.88
C ILE A 12 21.30 9.90 2.60
N ARG A 13 20.03 9.49 2.57
CA ARG A 13 19.42 8.89 1.36
C ARG A 13 19.47 9.84 0.18
N TYR A 14 19.07 11.09 0.38
CA TYR A 14 19.13 12.11 -0.67
C TYR A 14 20.58 12.32 -1.16
N GLU A 15 21.54 12.48 -0.26
CA GLU A 15 22.95 12.69 -0.65
C GLU A 15 23.49 11.51 -1.50
N LEU A 16 23.13 10.29 -1.17
CA LEU A 16 23.53 9.10 -1.93
C LEU A 16 22.95 9.06 -3.35
N MET A 17 21.77 9.62 -3.55
CA MET A 17 21.02 9.61 -4.82
C MET A 17 20.89 11.01 -5.44
N LYS A 18 21.65 11.99 -4.92
CA LYS A 18 21.48 13.41 -5.22
C LYS A 18 21.43 13.71 -6.71
N ALA A 19 22.39 13.19 -7.47
CA ALA A 19 22.47 13.49 -8.90
C ALA A 19 21.25 12.98 -9.69
N GLU A 20 20.74 11.82 -9.33
CA GLU A 20 19.56 11.23 -9.98
C GLU A 20 18.28 11.99 -9.61
N ILE A 21 18.12 12.29 -8.31
CA ILE A 21 16.95 13.04 -7.79
C ILE A 21 16.93 14.44 -8.37
N ASP A 22 18.04 15.20 -8.28
CA ASP A 22 18.11 16.57 -8.80
C ASP A 22 17.88 16.58 -10.32
N GLY A 23 18.41 15.61 -11.05
CA GLY A 23 18.18 15.48 -12.49
C GLY A 23 16.70 15.25 -12.82
N ALA A 24 16.01 14.38 -12.09
CA ALA A 24 14.58 14.13 -12.29
C ALA A 24 13.74 15.37 -11.96
N VAL A 25 14.01 16.01 -10.83
CA VAL A 25 13.33 17.26 -10.43
C VAL A 25 13.53 18.35 -11.49
N GLN A 26 14.75 18.52 -11.98
CA GLN A 26 15.06 19.54 -12.99
C GLN A 26 14.32 19.27 -14.31
N ARG A 27 14.20 18.00 -14.73
CA ARG A 27 13.42 17.66 -15.95
C ARG A 27 11.96 18.07 -15.81
N VAL A 28 11.32 17.76 -14.65
CA VAL A 28 9.93 18.15 -14.38
C VAL A 28 9.77 19.66 -14.39
N LEU A 29 10.64 20.40 -13.66
CA LEU A 29 10.58 21.87 -13.60
C LEU A 29 10.75 22.49 -14.98
N SER A 30 11.69 21.99 -15.78
CA SER A 30 11.96 22.51 -17.13
C SER A 30 10.84 22.17 -18.13
N SER A 31 10.14 21.06 -17.95
CA SER A 31 9.04 20.66 -18.82
C SER A 31 7.76 21.46 -18.58
N GLY A 32 7.55 21.95 -17.35
CA GLY A 32 6.31 22.56 -16.91
C GLY A 32 5.16 21.57 -16.70
N TYR A 33 5.37 20.26 -16.92
CA TYR A 33 4.38 19.20 -16.65
C TYR A 33 4.49 18.70 -15.22
N PHE A 34 3.73 19.33 -14.32
CA PHE A 34 3.75 19.00 -12.88
C PHE A 34 2.76 17.89 -12.50
N ILE A 35 1.76 17.63 -13.33
CA ILE A 35 0.72 16.64 -13.10
C ILE A 35 0.57 15.81 -14.38
N LEU A 36 0.48 14.48 -14.23
CA LEU A 36 0.28 13.53 -15.34
C LEU A 36 1.27 13.71 -16.51
N GLY A 37 2.52 13.98 -16.17
CA GLY A 37 3.56 14.24 -17.16
C GLY A 37 4.39 13.00 -17.54
N PRO A 38 5.37 13.17 -18.47
CA PRO A 38 6.20 12.08 -18.97
C PRO A 38 6.98 11.30 -17.89
N GLU A 39 7.34 11.94 -16.78
CA GLU A 39 8.04 11.25 -15.68
C GLU A 39 7.10 10.26 -14.97
N LEU A 40 5.81 10.56 -14.83
CA LEU A 40 4.83 9.63 -14.30
C LEU A 40 4.62 8.45 -15.25
N GLU A 41 4.45 8.71 -16.56
CA GLU A 41 4.29 7.65 -17.56
C GLU A 41 5.50 6.71 -17.58
N ALA A 42 6.72 7.27 -17.49
CA ALA A 42 7.95 6.50 -17.43
C ALA A 42 8.02 5.65 -16.14
N PHE A 43 7.59 6.20 -15.00
CA PHE A 43 7.51 5.47 -13.74
C PHE A 43 6.52 4.31 -13.83
N GLU A 44 5.28 4.56 -14.28
CA GLU A 44 4.24 3.54 -14.41
C GLU A 44 4.71 2.37 -15.27
N LYS A 45 5.35 2.67 -16.40
CA LYS A 45 5.91 1.67 -17.30
C LYS A 45 7.02 0.86 -16.63
N SER A 46 8.01 1.53 -16.07
CA SER A 46 9.17 0.88 -15.44
C SER A 46 8.74 0.03 -14.24
N PHE A 47 7.77 0.50 -13.46
CA PHE A 47 7.28 -0.22 -12.29
C PHE A 47 6.41 -1.42 -12.69
N ALA A 48 5.64 -1.31 -13.78
CA ALA A 48 4.92 -2.44 -14.35
C ALA A 48 5.89 -3.55 -14.83
N GLU A 49 6.96 -3.17 -15.52
CA GLU A 49 8.01 -4.09 -15.96
C GLU A 49 8.69 -4.76 -14.76
N PHE A 50 9.03 -4.00 -13.72
CA PHE A 50 9.65 -4.52 -12.49
C PHE A 50 8.76 -5.53 -11.76
N LEU A 51 7.45 -5.27 -11.67
CA LEU A 51 6.48 -6.16 -11.01
C LEU A 51 6.01 -7.32 -11.90
N GLY A 52 6.30 -7.31 -13.20
CA GLY A 52 5.76 -8.28 -14.15
C GLY A 52 4.25 -8.13 -14.37
N THR A 53 3.68 -6.95 -14.13
CA THR A 53 2.27 -6.64 -14.37
C THR A 53 2.07 -5.94 -15.71
N LYS A 54 0.83 -5.99 -16.23
CA LYS A 54 0.51 -5.33 -17.50
C LYS A 54 0.39 -3.81 -17.36
N TYR A 55 -0.11 -3.34 -16.24
CA TYR A 55 -0.38 -1.93 -15.98
C TYR A 55 -0.03 -1.55 -14.55
N VAL A 56 0.40 -0.32 -14.38
CA VAL A 56 0.51 0.40 -13.12
C VAL A 56 -0.17 1.74 -13.30
N VAL A 57 -0.87 2.21 -12.28
CA VAL A 57 -1.53 3.52 -12.28
C VAL A 57 -1.04 4.29 -11.08
N GLY A 58 -0.45 5.46 -11.30
CA GLY A 58 -0.04 6.36 -10.24
C GLY A 58 -1.25 7.01 -9.56
N CYS A 59 -1.17 7.19 -8.26
CA CYS A 59 -2.19 7.85 -7.43
C CYS A 59 -1.54 8.73 -6.38
N ALA A 60 -2.32 9.56 -5.70
CA ALA A 60 -1.79 10.59 -4.82
C ALA A 60 -1.21 10.05 -3.50
N SER A 61 -1.67 8.88 -3.04
CA SER A 61 -1.25 8.31 -1.75
C SER A 61 -1.54 6.82 -1.65
N GLY A 62 -0.91 6.16 -0.67
CA GLY A 62 -1.24 4.76 -0.35
C GLY A 62 -2.70 4.56 0.09
N THR A 63 -3.31 5.54 0.75
CA THR A 63 -4.74 5.51 1.08
C THR A 63 -5.59 5.44 -0.18
N GLU A 64 -5.30 6.30 -1.15
CA GLU A 64 -6.01 6.33 -2.42
C GLU A 64 -5.77 5.05 -3.23
N ALA A 65 -4.56 4.51 -3.21
CA ALA A 65 -4.25 3.24 -3.87
C ALA A 65 -5.12 2.09 -3.35
N ILE A 66 -5.26 1.96 -2.04
CA ILE A 66 -6.12 0.94 -1.42
C ILE A 66 -7.59 1.21 -1.77
N TYR A 67 -8.05 2.46 -1.63
CA TYR A 67 -9.42 2.83 -1.98
C TYR A 67 -9.76 2.50 -3.44
N LEU A 68 -8.91 2.91 -4.39
CA LEU A 68 -9.13 2.66 -5.81
C LEU A 68 -9.12 1.17 -6.15
N ALA A 69 -8.24 0.39 -5.54
CA ALA A 69 -8.21 -1.06 -5.71
C ALA A 69 -9.52 -1.71 -5.23
N LEU A 70 -10.00 -1.34 -4.05
CA LEU A 70 -11.25 -1.85 -3.49
C LEU A 70 -12.46 -1.42 -4.35
N ALA A 71 -12.52 -0.16 -4.74
CA ALA A 71 -13.57 0.36 -5.61
C ALA A 71 -13.60 -0.34 -6.99
N ALA A 72 -12.43 -0.60 -7.57
CA ALA A 72 -12.31 -1.32 -8.83
C ALA A 72 -12.80 -2.78 -8.75
N MET A 73 -12.70 -3.40 -7.57
CA MET A 73 -13.26 -4.73 -7.28
C MET A 73 -14.77 -4.69 -6.98
N GLY A 74 -15.39 -3.51 -6.98
CA GLY A 74 -16.80 -3.33 -6.70
C GLY A 74 -17.14 -3.46 -5.21
N VAL A 75 -16.19 -3.19 -4.32
CA VAL A 75 -16.42 -3.13 -2.87
C VAL A 75 -17.20 -1.85 -2.54
N GLY A 76 -18.27 -1.96 -1.75
CA GLY A 76 -19.15 -0.84 -1.45
C GLY A 76 -20.06 -1.06 -0.24
N PRO A 77 -21.10 -0.21 -0.08
CA PRO A 77 -22.03 -0.29 1.04
C PRO A 77 -22.69 -1.68 1.14
N GLY A 78 -22.66 -2.25 2.33
CA GLY A 78 -23.20 -3.57 2.63
C GLY A 78 -22.19 -4.71 2.52
N ASP A 79 -21.02 -4.47 1.93
CA ASP A 79 -19.90 -5.41 1.90
C ASP A 79 -19.06 -5.33 3.17
N GLU A 80 -18.38 -6.42 3.50
CA GLU A 80 -17.41 -6.54 4.57
C GLU A 80 -16.01 -6.78 3.97
N VAL A 81 -15.00 -6.10 4.55
CA VAL A 81 -13.59 -6.27 4.20
C VAL A 81 -12.82 -6.75 5.42
N LEU A 82 -12.28 -7.96 5.35
CA LEU A 82 -11.45 -8.49 6.43
C LEU A 82 -10.08 -7.80 6.43
N VAL A 83 -9.66 -7.33 7.57
CA VAL A 83 -8.38 -6.59 7.72
C VAL A 83 -7.82 -6.79 9.12
N VAL A 84 -6.49 -6.73 9.26
CA VAL A 84 -5.86 -6.74 10.59
C VAL A 84 -5.94 -5.35 11.22
N ALA A 85 -6.24 -5.27 12.54
CA ALA A 85 -6.26 -3.99 13.26
C ALA A 85 -4.86 -3.37 13.39
N HIS A 86 -3.81 -4.21 13.40
CA HIS A 86 -2.41 -3.79 13.46
C HIS A 86 -1.93 -3.33 12.06
N THR A 87 -2.35 -2.14 11.69
CA THR A 87 -2.05 -1.50 10.40
C THR A 87 -2.00 0.02 10.56
N ALA A 88 -1.60 0.73 9.52
CA ALA A 88 -1.71 2.18 9.49
C ALA A 88 -3.18 2.61 9.31
N VAL A 89 -3.58 3.70 9.97
CA VAL A 89 -4.93 4.28 9.87
C VAL A 89 -5.44 4.41 8.43
N PRO A 90 -4.63 4.81 7.44
CA PRO A 90 -5.01 4.84 6.03
C PRO A 90 -5.66 3.58 5.48
N THR A 91 -5.27 2.38 5.91
CA THR A 91 -5.87 1.12 5.45
C THR A 91 -7.36 1.06 5.80
N ILE A 92 -7.69 1.36 7.07
CA ILE A 92 -9.06 1.34 7.55
C ILE A 92 -9.87 2.49 6.92
N SER A 93 -9.27 3.67 6.81
CA SER A 93 -9.90 4.82 6.15
C SER A 93 -10.29 4.51 4.70
N ALA A 94 -9.39 3.87 3.96
CA ALA A 94 -9.65 3.50 2.57
C ALA A 94 -10.82 2.51 2.43
N ILE A 95 -10.91 1.51 3.32
CA ILE A 95 -12.06 0.60 3.37
C ILE A 95 -13.34 1.38 3.66
N SER A 96 -13.34 2.20 4.69
CA SER A 96 -14.52 3.00 5.07
C SER A 96 -14.96 3.99 3.99
N MET A 97 -14.03 4.52 3.21
CA MET A 97 -14.33 5.42 2.08
C MET A 97 -15.11 4.72 0.96
N THR A 98 -15.03 3.40 0.82
CA THR A 98 -15.88 2.66 -0.13
C THR A 98 -17.32 2.50 0.36
N GLY A 99 -17.58 2.77 1.63
CA GLY A 99 -18.86 2.48 2.30
C GLY A 99 -18.97 1.05 2.84
N ALA A 100 -17.94 0.22 2.68
CA ALA A 100 -17.85 -1.12 3.25
C ALA A 100 -17.46 -1.08 4.73
N GLU A 101 -17.77 -2.15 5.44
CA GLU A 101 -17.46 -2.33 6.86
C GLU A 101 -16.12 -3.08 7.02
N PRO A 102 -15.13 -2.52 7.76
CA PRO A 102 -13.92 -3.26 8.09
C PRO A 102 -14.22 -4.28 9.21
N VAL A 103 -13.96 -5.55 8.93
CA VAL A 103 -14.07 -6.64 9.90
C VAL A 103 -12.68 -7.06 10.35
N PHE A 104 -12.41 -6.92 11.65
CA PHE A 104 -11.07 -7.13 12.16
C PHE A 104 -10.76 -8.60 12.44
N VAL A 105 -9.60 -9.02 11.92
CA VAL A 105 -8.93 -10.28 12.24
C VAL A 105 -7.76 -9.96 13.15
N ASP A 106 -7.54 -10.76 14.19
CA ASP A 106 -6.40 -10.59 15.10
C ASP A 106 -5.06 -10.80 14.40
N MET A 107 -4.01 -10.24 14.94
CA MET A 107 -2.64 -10.51 14.53
C MET A 107 -2.07 -11.74 15.24
N ASP A 108 -1.15 -12.44 14.61
CA ASP A 108 -0.28 -13.43 15.26
C ASP A 108 0.78 -12.68 16.12
N PRO A 109 0.85 -12.95 17.42
CA PRO A 109 1.80 -12.26 18.32
C PRO A 109 3.27 -12.56 18.06
N LYS A 110 3.58 -13.55 17.21
CA LYS A 110 4.96 -13.89 16.83
C LYS A 110 5.43 -13.15 15.60
N THR A 111 4.54 -12.99 14.61
CA THR A 111 4.87 -12.40 13.30
C THR A 111 4.37 -10.96 13.18
N TYR A 112 3.43 -10.54 14.03
CA TYR A 112 2.77 -9.23 14.03
C TYR A 112 1.96 -8.91 12.77
N VAL A 113 1.75 -9.89 11.88
CA VAL A 113 0.85 -9.78 10.73
C VAL A 113 -0.48 -10.51 11.00
N MET A 114 -1.42 -10.47 10.06
CA MET A 114 -2.73 -11.13 10.19
C MET A 114 -2.56 -12.62 10.56
N ASP A 115 -3.27 -13.06 11.59
CA ASP A 115 -3.39 -14.48 11.92
C ASP A 115 -4.36 -15.15 10.94
N VAL A 116 -3.81 -15.77 9.91
CA VAL A 116 -4.60 -16.39 8.83
C VAL A 116 -5.48 -17.55 9.33
N SER A 117 -5.13 -18.18 10.45
CA SER A 117 -5.94 -19.26 11.04
C SER A 117 -7.29 -18.77 11.57
N LYS A 118 -7.42 -17.47 11.84
CA LYS A 118 -8.64 -16.84 12.34
C LYS A 118 -9.50 -16.20 11.25
N VAL A 119 -9.04 -16.21 10.01
CA VAL A 119 -9.75 -15.57 8.91
C VAL A 119 -11.08 -16.28 8.63
N ALA A 120 -11.07 -17.60 8.55
CA ALA A 120 -12.26 -18.40 8.24
C ALA A 120 -13.44 -18.16 9.21
N GLU A 121 -13.15 -17.91 10.50
CA GLU A 121 -14.17 -17.60 11.52
C GLU A 121 -14.85 -16.24 11.30
N LYS A 122 -14.20 -15.34 10.56
CA LYS A 122 -14.70 -13.98 10.29
C LYS A 122 -15.40 -13.84 8.96
N ILE A 123 -15.33 -14.86 8.10
CA ILE A 123 -16.01 -14.83 6.80
C ILE A 123 -17.52 -14.93 7.00
N SER A 124 -18.24 -14.02 6.37
CA SER A 124 -19.70 -14.01 6.31
C SER A 124 -20.18 -13.99 4.85
N SER A 125 -21.50 -14.03 4.65
CA SER A 125 -22.11 -13.85 3.33
C SER A 125 -21.90 -12.45 2.72
N LYS A 126 -21.41 -11.49 3.51
CA LYS A 126 -21.10 -10.11 3.11
C LYS A 126 -19.62 -9.90 2.83
N THR A 127 -18.76 -10.84 3.21
CA THR A 127 -17.33 -10.72 3.01
C THR A 127 -17.01 -10.67 1.52
N LYS A 128 -16.46 -9.55 1.08
CA LYS A 128 -16.12 -9.29 -0.32
C LYS A 128 -14.65 -9.51 -0.63
N THR A 129 -13.77 -9.16 0.31
CA THR A 129 -12.33 -9.26 0.12
C THR A 129 -11.58 -9.23 1.45
N ILE A 130 -10.30 -9.58 1.39
CA ILE A 130 -9.36 -9.57 2.51
C ILE A 130 -8.23 -8.60 2.14
N VAL A 131 -7.85 -7.74 3.07
CA VAL A 131 -6.70 -6.83 2.94
C VAL A 131 -5.61 -7.27 3.92
N PRO A 132 -4.71 -8.16 3.52
CA PRO A 132 -3.55 -8.52 4.33
C PRO A 132 -2.54 -7.37 4.33
N VAL A 133 -1.89 -7.13 5.48
CA VAL A 133 -0.90 -6.06 5.64
C VAL A 133 0.46 -6.67 5.96
N HIS A 134 1.43 -6.44 5.10
CA HIS A 134 2.81 -6.89 5.25
C HIS A 134 3.60 -5.92 6.13
N LEU A 135 3.25 -5.89 7.42
CA LEU A 135 3.78 -4.90 8.36
C LEU A 135 5.27 -5.10 8.59
N TYR A 136 6.01 -4.00 8.62
CA TYR A 136 7.48 -3.98 8.81
C TYR A 136 8.28 -4.80 7.78
N GLY A 137 7.68 -5.09 6.62
CA GLY A 137 8.28 -5.95 5.61
C GLY A 137 8.14 -7.45 5.88
N GLN A 138 7.44 -7.84 6.96
CA GLN A 138 7.06 -9.22 7.24
C GLN A 138 5.84 -9.57 6.39
N MET A 139 5.98 -10.57 5.51
CA MET A 139 4.86 -11.03 4.67
C MET A 139 3.87 -11.84 5.49
N VAL A 140 2.58 -11.63 5.22
CA VAL A 140 1.51 -12.56 5.60
C VAL A 140 1.64 -13.81 4.74
N ASP A 141 1.40 -14.99 5.33
CA ASP A 141 1.27 -16.23 4.56
C ASP A 141 -0.01 -16.15 3.72
N LEU A 142 0.15 -16.05 2.40
CA LEU A 142 -0.97 -15.87 1.49
C LEU A 142 -1.57 -17.19 1.00
N GLU A 143 -0.84 -18.31 1.08
CA GLU A 143 -1.35 -19.60 0.57
C GLU A 143 -2.71 -19.98 1.18
N PRO A 144 -2.89 -19.93 2.53
CA PRO A 144 -4.18 -20.27 3.12
C PRO A 144 -5.31 -19.28 2.82
N LEU A 145 -4.98 -18.08 2.31
CA LEU A 145 -5.97 -17.06 1.94
C LEU A 145 -6.44 -17.20 0.48
N LEU A 146 -5.73 -18.01 -0.33
CA LEU A 146 -6.01 -18.20 -1.76
C LEU A 146 -6.75 -19.54 -2.03
N GLU A 147 -6.84 -20.42 -1.04
CA GLU A 147 -7.62 -21.68 -1.05
C GLU A 147 -9.10 -21.44 -0.71
#